data_ee4d81bfb17f97198cc1ab211cdf39d6
#
_entry.id   ee4d81bfb17f97198cc1ab211cdf39d6
#
_cell.length_a   1.000
_cell.length_b   1.000
_cell.length_c   1.000
_cell.angle_alpha   90.00
_cell.angle_beta   90.00
_cell.angle_gamma   90.00
#
_symmetry.space_group_name_H-M   'P 1'
#
loop_
_entity.id
_entity.type
_entity.pdbx_description
1 polymer ?
#
loop_
_entity_poly.entity_id
_entity_poly.type
_entity_poly.pdbx_seq_one_letter_code
_entity_poly.pdbx_strand_id
1 'polypeptide(L)'
;ILLLVFMVSAIFFMKNLLMVIFTKLLQTIKSKILLSLLFVISAAFLSAFLDALTVTAVLITVTIGFYQIFEKSYKSNEINKSEFEHGKSFLADIMMHGAVGTALGGVCTIVGEPQNLLIADKAGWEFMEFFYRMAPVTMPVLVSGLICCVLIERFKVFNYGFELSD
;
A
#
# COMPACT_ATOMS: atom_id res chain seq x y z
N ILE A 1 -22.64 -20.11 -12.03
CA ILE A 1 -21.32 -20.45 -12.60
C ILE A 1 -20.73 -19.23 -13.30
N LEU A 2 -21.42 -18.58 -14.25
CA LEU A 2 -20.91 -17.42 -15.01
C LEU A 2 -20.51 -16.24 -14.10
N LEU A 3 -21.34 -15.90 -13.11
CA LEU A 3 -21.05 -14.85 -12.13
C LEU A 3 -19.78 -15.15 -11.32
N LEU A 4 -19.58 -16.40 -10.93
CA LEU A 4 -18.43 -16.83 -10.15
C LEU A 4 -17.14 -16.75 -10.98
N VAL A 5 -17.19 -17.17 -12.26
CA VAL A 5 -16.05 -17.01 -13.18
C VAL A 5 -15.71 -15.55 -13.41
N PHE A 6 -16.72 -14.68 -13.55
CA PHE A 6 -16.51 -13.23 -13.71
C PHE A 6 -15.87 -12.62 -12.47
N MET A 7 -16.33 -12.97 -11.27
CA MET A 7 -15.75 -12.49 -10.01
C MET A 7 -14.29 -12.94 -9.86
N VAL A 8 -13.98 -14.22 -10.12
CA VAL A 8 -12.61 -14.74 -10.03
C VAL A 8 -11.70 -14.04 -11.04
N SER A 9 -12.17 -13.85 -12.27
CA SER A 9 -11.40 -13.14 -13.31
C SER A 9 -11.15 -11.68 -12.94
N ALA A 10 -12.15 -10.99 -12.37
CA ALA A 10 -12.00 -9.62 -11.91
C ALA A 10 -10.96 -9.51 -10.79
N ILE A 11 -11.02 -10.39 -9.78
CA ILE A 11 -10.04 -10.43 -8.69
C ILE A 11 -8.62 -10.68 -9.23
N PHE A 12 -8.46 -11.62 -10.16
CA PHE A 12 -7.16 -11.92 -10.76
C PHE A 12 -6.60 -10.75 -11.57
N PHE A 13 -7.45 -10.09 -12.35
CA PHE A 13 -7.09 -8.88 -13.10
C PHE A 13 -6.65 -7.75 -12.17
N MET A 14 -7.41 -7.50 -11.13
CA MET A 14 -7.11 -6.44 -10.14
C MET A 14 -5.81 -6.72 -9.40
N LYS A 15 -5.56 -7.95 -8.99
CA LYS A 15 -4.27 -8.36 -8.38
C LYS A 15 -3.09 -8.06 -9.30
N ASN A 16 -3.19 -8.40 -10.59
CA ASN A 16 -2.13 -8.16 -11.56
C ASN A 16 -1.92 -6.65 -11.80
N LEU A 17 -3.01 -5.88 -11.88
CA LEU A 17 -2.94 -4.42 -12.02
C LEU A 17 -2.22 -3.78 -10.83
N LEU A 18 -2.56 -4.18 -9.61
CA LEU A 18 -1.91 -3.73 -8.38
C LEU A 18 -0.42 -4.03 -8.38
N MET A 19 -0.06 -5.27 -8.73
CA MET A 19 1.34 -5.69 -8.81
C MET A 19 2.13 -4.82 -9.80
N VAL A 20 1.57 -4.51 -10.97
CA VAL A 20 2.19 -3.63 -11.97
C VAL A 20 2.35 -2.21 -11.43
N ILE A 21 1.34 -1.65 -10.76
CA ILE A 21 1.38 -0.30 -10.18
C ILE A 21 2.52 -0.22 -9.16
N PHE A 22 2.53 -1.07 -8.16
CA PHE A 22 3.54 -1.04 -7.10
C PHE A 22 4.95 -1.34 -7.60
N THR A 23 5.10 -2.29 -8.52
CA THR A 23 6.40 -2.59 -9.14
C THR A 23 6.92 -1.40 -9.95
N LYS A 24 6.07 -0.74 -10.75
CA LYS A 24 6.46 0.46 -11.49
C LYS A 24 6.83 1.62 -10.58
N LEU A 25 6.10 1.84 -9.48
CA LEU A 25 6.45 2.87 -8.50
C LEU A 25 7.85 2.63 -7.95
N LEU A 26 8.17 1.40 -7.53
CA LEU A 26 9.49 1.04 -7.00
C LEU A 26 10.61 1.19 -8.02
N GLN A 27 10.36 0.91 -9.30
CA GLN A 27 11.39 0.99 -10.35
C GLN A 27 11.59 2.39 -10.91
N THR A 28 10.59 3.26 -10.87
CA THR A 28 10.62 4.55 -11.57
C THR A 28 11.07 5.68 -10.68
N ILE A 29 10.81 5.62 -9.37
CA ILE A 29 10.97 6.75 -8.46
C ILE A 29 12.23 6.56 -7.63
N LYS A 30 13.21 7.45 -7.84
CA LYS A 30 14.49 7.44 -7.11
C LYS A 30 14.43 8.17 -5.75
N SER A 31 13.52 9.13 -5.58
CA SER A 31 13.38 9.86 -4.31
C SER A 31 12.57 9.05 -3.29
N LYS A 32 13.19 8.67 -2.18
CA LYS A 32 12.56 7.85 -1.13
C LYS A 32 11.28 8.50 -0.56
N ILE A 33 11.33 9.80 -0.23
CA ILE A 33 10.16 10.52 0.31
C ILE A 33 8.99 10.52 -0.69
N LEU A 34 9.29 10.78 -1.96
CA LEU A 34 8.28 10.78 -3.01
C LEU A 34 7.73 9.37 -3.24
N LEU A 35 8.60 8.36 -3.22
CA LEU A 35 8.21 6.96 -3.36
C LEU A 35 7.30 6.52 -2.22
N SER A 36 7.68 6.76 -0.97
CA SER A 36 6.87 6.43 0.20
C SER A 36 5.51 7.12 0.16
N LEU A 37 5.48 8.41 -0.17
CA LEU A 37 4.23 9.17 -0.27
C LEU A 37 3.32 8.62 -1.38
N LEU A 38 3.84 8.37 -2.57
CA LEU A 38 3.07 7.81 -3.67
C LEU A 38 2.60 6.38 -3.37
N PHE A 39 3.42 5.64 -2.65
CA PHE A 39 3.04 4.28 -2.21
C PHE A 39 1.85 4.32 -1.24
N VAL A 40 1.89 5.20 -0.23
CA VAL A 40 0.77 5.41 0.71
C VAL A 40 -0.48 5.87 -0.03
N ILE A 41 -0.37 6.88 -0.91
CA ILE A 41 -1.52 7.40 -1.66
C ILE A 41 -2.11 6.34 -2.58
N SER A 42 -1.27 5.60 -3.30
CA SER A 42 -1.73 4.52 -4.18
C SER A 42 -2.40 3.41 -3.40
N ALA A 43 -1.81 3.00 -2.27
CA ALA A 43 -2.38 1.99 -1.39
C ALA A 43 -3.73 2.44 -0.81
N ALA A 44 -3.83 3.69 -0.36
CA ALA A 44 -5.07 4.26 0.16
C ALA A 44 -6.16 4.34 -0.91
N PHE A 45 -5.82 4.85 -2.10
CA PHE A 45 -6.77 4.93 -3.20
C PHE A 45 -7.29 3.55 -3.61
N LEU A 46 -6.39 2.59 -3.77
CA LEU A 46 -6.75 1.23 -4.18
C LEU A 46 -7.57 0.52 -3.10
N SER A 47 -7.21 0.68 -1.82
CA SER A 47 -7.94 0.10 -0.69
C SER A 47 -9.34 0.69 -0.50
N ALA A 48 -9.58 1.92 -0.95
CA ALA A 48 -10.92 2.50 -0.93
C ALA A 48 -11.90 1.82 -1.92
N PHE A 49 -11.38 1.22 -2.99
CA PHE A 49 -12.20 0.54 -4.02
C PHE A 49 -12.03 -0.98 -4.04
N LEU A 50 -10.98 -1.46 -3.40
CA LEU A 50 -10.68 -2.86 -3.22
C LEU A 50 -10.58 -3.12 -1.72
N ASP A 51 -10.88 -4.33 -1.32
CA ASP A 51 -10.70 -4.76 0.06
C ASP A 51 -9.23 -4.57 0.52
N ALA A 52 -9.05 -4.02 1.72
CA ALA A 52 -7.76 -3.71 2.31
C ALA A 52 -6.85 -4.95 2.45
N LEU A 53 -7.42 -6.13 2.68
CA LEU A 53 -6.66 -7.39 2.76
C LEU A 53 -6.06 -7.77 1.41
N THR A 54 -6.81 -7.57 0.32
CA THR A 54 -6.33 -7.83 -1.04
C THR A 54 -5.16 -6.91 -1.39
N VAL A 55 -5.27 -5.61 -1.11
CA VAL A 55 -4.19 -4.64 -1.36
C VAL A 55 -2.96 -4.98 -0.52
N THR A 56 -3.14 -5.29 0.76
CA THR A 56 -2.04 -5.70 1.66
C THR A 56 -1.35 -6.99 1.18
N ALA A 57 -2.10 -8.00 0.75
CA ALA A 57 -1.53 -9.23 0.22
C ALA A 57 -0.66 -8.99 -1.02
N VAL A 58 -1.06 -8.06 -1.90
CA VAL A 58 -0.25 -7.67 -3.07
C VAL A 58 1.00 -6.91 -2.64
N LEU A 59 0.90 -5.98 -1.70
CA LEU A 59 2.06 -5.27 -1.14
C LEU A 59 3.10 -6.24 -0.59
N ILE A 60 2.67 -7.21 0.22
CA ILE A 60 3.55 -8.27 0.76
C ILE A 60 4.20 -9.06 -0.38
N THR A 61 3.43 -9.46 -1.39
CA THR A 61 3.94 -10.25 -2.52
C THR A 61 5.01 -9.49 -3.31
N VAL A 62 4.77 -8.20 -3.59
CA VAL A 62 5.73 -7.33 -4.29
C VAL A 62 7.00 -7.16 -3.45
N THR A 63 6.85 -6.86 -2.16
CA THR A 63 7.98 -6.67 -1.24
C THR A 63 8.84 -7.94 -1.11
N ILE A 64 8.22 -9.11 -1.00
CA ILE A 64 8.95 -10.40 -0.97
C ILE A 64 9.69 -10.63 -2.30
N GLY A 65 9.07 -10.30 -3.43
CA GLY A 65 9.72 -10.42 -4.74
C GLY A 65 11.01 -9.58 -4.83
N PHE A 66 10.96 -8.33 -4.38
CA PHE A 66 12.16 -7.47 -4.33
C PHE A 66 13.18 -7.97 -3.30
N TYR A 67 12.74 -8.42 -2.14
CA TYR A 67 13.64 -9.03 -1.14
C TYR A 67 14.42 -10.22 -1.72
N GLN A 68 13.76 -11.10 -2.47
CA GLN A 68 14.41 -12.25 -3.10
C GLN A 68 15.46 -11.83 -4.14
N ILE A 69 15.24 -10.71 -4.86
CA ILE A 69 16.22 -10.14 -5.78
C ILE A 69 17.45 -9.68 -5.00
N PHE A 70 17.28 -8.87 -3.94
CA PHE A 70 18.38 -8.43 -3.08
C PHE A 70 19.14 -9.61 -2.45
N GLU A 71 18.43 -10.61 -1.96
CA GLU A 71 19.03 -11.81 -1.38
C GLU A 71 19.87 -12.59 -2.41
N LYS A 72 19.38 -12.70 -3.64
CA LYS A 72 20.11 -13.35 -4.74
C LYS A 72 21.39 -12.58 -5.07
N SER A 73 21.31 -11.26 -5.24
CA SER A 73 22.47 -10.41 -5.53
C SER A 73 23.50 -10.42 -4.38
N TYR A 74 23.05 -10.53 -3.15
CA TYR A 74 23.96 -10.72 -2.01
C TYR A 74 24.68 -12.08 -2.05
N LYS A 75 23.95 -13.17 -2.34
CA LYS A 75 24.53 -14.53 -2.45
C LYS A 75 25.49 -14.68 -3.63
N SER A 76 25.28 -13.92 -4.72
CA SER A 76 26.20 -13.87 -5.89
C SER A 76 27.39 -12.93 -5.69
N ASN A 77 27.53 -12.29 -4.53
CA ASN A 77 28.55 -11.27 -4.24
C ASN A 77 28.52 -10.02 -5.14
N GLU A 78 27.36 -9.70 -5.73
CA GLU A 78 27.14 -8.50 -6.52
C GLU A 78 26.97 -7.27 -5.62
N ILE A 79 26.40 -7.45 -4.43
CA ILE A 79 26.21 -6.42 -3.40
C ILE A 79 26.87 -6.84 -2.09
N ASN A 80 27.29 -5.85 -1.31
CA ASN A 80 27.91 -6.10 0.00
C ASN A 80 26.83 -6.22 1.11
N LYS A 81 27.25 -6.64 2.32
CA LYS A 81 26.34 -6.84 3.46
C LYS A 81 25.62 -5.54 3.86
N SER A 82 26.28 -4.38 3.76
CA SER A 82 25.68 -3.10 4.11
C SER A 82 24.57 -2.73 3.12
N GLU A 83 24.79 -2.91 1.84
CA GLU A 83 23.79 -2.67 0.79
C GLU A 83 22.59 -3.60 0.93
N PHE A 84 22.81 -4.87 1.27
CA PHE A 84 21.73 -5.83 1.54
C PHE A 84 20.87 -5.40 2.73
N GLU A 85 21.48 -5.00 3.85
CA GLU A 85 20.73 -4.54 5.04
C GLU A 85 20.01 -3.21 4.77
N HIS A 86 20.59 -2.31 3.98
CA HIS A 86 19.92 -1.08 3.53
C HIS A 86 18.69 -1.38 2.65
N GLY A 87 18.82 -2.26 1.67
CA GLY A 87 17.69 -2.70 0.82
C GLY A 87 16.56 -3.33 1.62
N LYS A 88 16.90 -4.16 2.61
CA LYS A 88 15.96 -4.80 3.51
C LYS A 88 15.20 -3.78 4.39
N SER A 89 15.91 -2.81 4.97
CA SER A 89 15.30 -1.71 5.73
C SER A 89 14.38 -0.86 4.86
N PHE A 90 14.81 -0.53 3.65
CA PHE A 90 14.01 0.20 2.68
C PHE A 90 12.69 -0.52 2.34
N LEU A 91 12.75 -1.83 2.08
CA LEU A 91 11.54 -2.62 1.79
C LEU A 91 10.60 -2.69 2.99
N ALA A 92 11.14 -2.79 4.21
CA ALA A 92 10.33 -2.76 5.43
C ALA A 92 9.60 -1.42 5.57
N ASP A 93 10.28 -0.31 5.30
CA ASP A 93 9.69 1.03 5.35
C ASP A 93 8.54 1.20 4.35
N ILE A 94 8.77 0.82 3.10
CA ILE A 94 7.75 0.90 2.05
C ILE A 94 6.54 0.04 2.39
N MET A 95 6.75 -1.14 2.95
CA MET A 95 5.67 -2.02 3.37
C MET A 95 4.86 -1.44 4.52
N MET A 96 5.51 -0.81 5.50
CA MET A 96 4.82 -0.12 6.60
C MET A 96 4.00 1.06 6.11
N HIS A 97 4.55 1.88 5.21
CA HIS A 97 3.84 2.98 4.58
C HIS A 97 2.63 2.49 3.77
N GLY A 98 2.81 1.42 2.99
CA GLY A 98 1.72 0.78 2.25
C GLY A 98 0.61 0.25 3.18
N ALA A 99 0.96 -0.39 4.29
CA ALA A 99 -0.01 -0.87 5.28
C ALA A 99 -0.81 0.29 5.92
N VAL A 100 -0.15 1.40 6.26
CA VAL A 100 -0.84 2.62 6.73
C VAL A 100 -1.78 3.14 5.65
N GLY A 101 -1.33 3.20 4.40
CA GLY A 101 -2.16 3.62 3.28
C GLY A 101 -3.41 2.76 3.11
N THR A 102 -3.28 1.43 3.16
CA THR A 102 -4.44 0.53 3.04
C THR A 102 -5.45 0.73 4.14
N ALA A 103 -5.01 0.91 5.39
CA ALA A 103 -5.89 1.17 6.52
C ALA A 103 -6.63 2.50 6.38
N LEU A 104 -5.90 3.58 6.02
CA LEU A 104 -6.48 4.91 5.86
C LEU A 104 -7.46 5.00 4.68
N GLY A 105 -7.20 4.28 3.59
CA GLY A 105 -8.08 4.24 2.43
C GLY A 105 -9.29 3.35 2.63
N GLY A 106 -9.10 2.18 3.23
CA GLY A 106 -10.14 1.19 3.46
C GLY A 106 -11.33 1.70 4.26
N VAL A 107 -11.09 2.57 5.24
CA VAL A 107 -12.17 3.15 6.06
C VAL A 107 -13.01 4.20 5.34
N CYS A 108 -12.61 4.65 4.15
CA CYS A 108 -13.27 5.74 3.45
C CYS A 108 -14.54 5.33 2.71
N THR A 109 -14.67 4.07 2.32
CA THR A 109 -15.80 3.58 1.51
C THR A 109 -16.41 2.30 2.04
N ILE A 110 -17.61 1.96 1.57
CA ILE A 110 -18.30 0.71 1.93
C ILE A 110 -17.47 -0.52 1.55
N VAL A 111 -16.77 -0.46 0.42
CA VAL A 111 -16.07 -1.62 -0.16
C VAL A 111 -14.71 -1.86 0.47
N GLY A 112 -14.09 -0.81 0.99
CA GLY A 112 -12.70 -0.86 1.46
C GLY A 112 -12.48 -1.78 2.66
N GLU A 113 -13.50 -1.94 3.51
CA GLU A 113 -13.41 -2.86 4.66
C GLU A 113 -14.76 -3.57 4.95
N PRO A 114 -14.74 -4.86 5.36
CA PRO A 114 -15.97 -5.64 5.61
C PRO A 114 -16.90 -5.03 6.66
N GLN A 115 -16.36 -4.38 7.69
CA GLN A 115 -17.14 -3.73 8.73
C GLN A 115 -17.94 -2.54 8.19
N ASN A 116 -17.43 -1.82 7.20
CA ASN A 116 -18.12 -0.70 6.57
C ASN A 116 -19.39 -1.17 5.84
N LEU A 117 -19.32 -2.35 5.21
CA LEU A 117 -20.46 -2.97 4.56
C LEU A 117 -21.56 -3.30 5.59
N LEU A 118 -21.19 -3.83 6.76
CA LEU A 118 -22.15 -4.12 7.85
C LEU A 118 -22.77 -2.84 8.40
N ILE A 119 -21.99 -1.77 8.57
CA ILE A 119 -22.49 -0.48 9.04
C ILE A 119 -23.49 0.08 8.02
N ALA A 120 -23.14 0.09 6.74
CA ALA A 120 -23.99 0.59 5.68
C ALA A 120 -25.31 -0.20 5.56
N ASP A 121 -25.25 -1.52 5.63
CA ASP A 121 -26.41 -2.40 5.62
C ASP A 121 -27.36 -2.10 6.81
N LYS A 122 -26.82 -2.00 8.03
CA LYS A 122 -27.61 -1.68 9.22
C LYS A 122 -28.19 -0.28 9.23
N ALA A 123 -27.48 0.69 8.65
CA ALA A 123 -27.90 2.07 8.57
C ALA A 123 -28.80 2.34 7.35
N GLY A 124 -28.89 1.41 6.39
CA GLY A 124 -29.58 1.60 5.13
C GLY A 124 -28.91 2.61 4.20
N TRP A 125 -27.59 2.74 4.28
CA TRP A 125 -26.85 3.72 3.50
C TRP A 125 -26.35 3.13 2.19
N GLU A 126 -26.55 3.86 1.10
CA GLU A 126 -25.94 3.57 -0.19
C GLU A 126 -24.46 4.01 -0.23
N PHE A 127 -23.74 3.59 -1.27
CA PHE A 127 -22.29 3.84 -1.40
C PHE A 127 -21.91 5.32 -1.25
N MET A 128 -22.61 6.22 -1.96
CA MET A 128 -22.30 7.65 -1.90
C MET A 128 -22.74 8.29 -0.59
N GLU A 129 -23.83 7.82 -0.01
CA GLU A 129 -24.31 8.29 1.28
C GLU A 129 -23.32 7.92 2.40
N PHE A 130 -22.83 6.68 2.40
CA PHE A 130 -21.78 6.25 3.33
C PHE A 130 -20.55 7.15 3.22
N PHE A 131 -20.06 7.36 1.98
CA PHE A 131 -18.90 8.20 1.75
C PHE A 131 -19.10 9.62 2.31
N TYR A 132 -20.21 10.28 1.98
CA TYR A 132 -20.46 11.64 2.46
C TYR A 132 -20.64 11.75 3.98
N ARG A 133 -21.20 10.74 4.62
CA ARG A 133 -21.36 10.71 6.08
C ARG A 133 -20.05 10.44 6.81
N MET A 134 -19.20 9.61 6.24
CA MET A 134 -17.91 9.26 6.84
C MET A 134 -16.79 10.23 6.48
N ALA A 135 -16.85 10.91 5.34
CA ALA A 135 -15.80 11.81 4.85
C ALA A 135 -15.39 12.92 5.84
N PRO A 136 -16.29 13.55 6.62
CA PRO A 136 -15.87 14.53 7.63
C PRO A 136 -14.89 14.02 8.69
N VAL A 137 -14.88 12.71 8.90
CA VAL A 137 -13.94 12.04 9.83
C VAL A 137 -12.78 11.40 9.07
N THR A 138 -13.08 10.63 8.01
CA THR A 138 -12.07 9.83 7.32
C THR A 138 -11.09 10.67 6.51
N MET A 139 -11.53 11.77 5.90
CA MET A 139 -10.64 12.65 5.13
C MET A 139 -9.61 13.37 6.00
N PRO A 140 -9.96 14.01 7.14
CA PRO A 140 -8.97 14.56 8.05
C PRO A 140 -7.99 13.51 8.59
N VAL A 141 -8.46 12.28 8.89
CA VAL A 141 -7.61 11.18 9.34
C VAL A 141 -6.64 10.75 8.24
N LEU A 142 -7.11 10.62 6.99
CA LEU A 142 -6.26 10.33 5.83
C LEU A 142 -5.16 11.40 5.67
N VAL A 143 -5.53 12.68 5.71
CA VAL A 143 -4.57 13.78 5.56
C VAL A 143 -3.56 13.78 6.70
N SER A 144 -4.00 13.62 7.95
CA SER A 144 -3.09 13.55 9.10
C SER A 144 -2.14 12.35 9.01
N GLY A 145 -2.62 11.20 8.58
CA GLY A 145 -1.79 10.01 8.35
C GLY A 145 -0.75 10.22 7.24
N LEU A 146 -1.12 10.87 6.14
CA LEU A 146 -0.16 11.24 5.08
C LEU A 146 0.91 12.21 5.60
N ILE A 147 0.51 13.21 6.39
CA ILE A 147 1.46 14.15 7.02
C ILE A 147 2.40 13.40 7.96
N CYS A 148 1.90 12.49 8.79
CA CYS A 148 2.73 11.65 9.66
C CYS A 148 3.74 10.82 8.87
N CYS A 149 3.34 10.19 7.77
CA CYS A 149 4.25 9.44 6.90
C CYS A 149 5.38 10.33 6.35
N VAL A 150 5.06 11.54 5.88
CA VAL A 150 6.05 12.50 5.39
C VAL A 150 7.00 12.95 6.51
N LEU A 151 6.47 13.21 7.70
CA LEU A 151 7.29 13.62 8.86
C LEU A 151 8.25 12.50 9.30
N ILE A 152 7.79 11.26 9.37
CA ILE A 152 8.64 10.09 9.69
C ILE A 152 9.81 9.99 8.71
N GLU A 153 9.55 10.11 7.41
CA GLU A 153 10.59 10.09 6.38
C GLU A 153 11.53 11.28 6.48
N ARG A 154 10.99 12.49 6.69
CA ARG A 154 11.79 13.74 6.77
C ARG A 154 12.71 13.76 7.97
N PHE A 155 12.23 13.28 9.12
CA PHE A 155 13.01 13.26 10.35
C PHE A 155 13.84 12.00 10.53
N LYS A 156 13.78 11.06 9.57
CA LYS A 156 14.52 9.78 9.61
C LYS A 156 14.30 9.01 10.93
N VAL A 157 13.06 9.04 11.44
CA VAL A 157 12.69 8.36 12.68
C VAL A 157 12.78 6.83 12.46
N PHE A 158 13.26 6.07 13.44
CA PHE A 158 13.41 4.61 13.40
C PHE A 158 14.33 4.06 12.29
N ASN A 159 15.40 4.76 11.97
CA ASN A 159 16.32 4.37 10.90
C ASN A 159 15.74 4.48 9.48
N TYR A 160 14.62 5.15 9.32
CA TYR A 160 14.06 5.53 8.04
C TYR A 160 15.00 6.53 7.33
N GLY A 161 15.18 6.42 6.05
CA GLY A 161 15.90 7.45 5.30
C GLY A 161 17.21 7.00 4.64
N PHE A 162 17.45 5.70 4.51
CA PHE A 162 18.52 5.22 3.65
C PHE A 162 18.06 5.27 2.20
N GLU A 163 18.79 6.02 1.37
CA GLU A 163 18.60 6.01 -0.08
C GLU A 163 19.16 4.70 -0.64
N LEU A 164 18.49 4.16 -1.66
CA LEU A 164 19.08 3.06 -2.43
C LEU A 164 20.30 3.63 -3.17
N SER A 165 21.44 2.98 -3.03
CA SER A 165 22.59 3.26 -3.90
C SER A 165 22.21 2.97 -5.36
N ASP A 166 22.61 3.85 -6.28
CA ASP A 166 22.37 3.72 -7.72
C ASP A 166 22.85 2.39 -8.29
#